data_2db8221169658f62eb0d528f6018d3dc
#
_entry.id   2db8221169658f62eb0d528f6018d3dc
#
_cell.length_a   1.000
_cell.length_b   1.000
_cell.length_c   1.000
_cell.angle_alpha   90.00
_cell.angle_beta   90.00
_cell.angle_gamma   90.00
#
_symmetry.space_group_name_H-M   'P 1'
#
loop_
_entity.id
_entity.type
_entity.pdbx_description
1 polymer ?
#
loop_
_entity_poly.entity_id
_entity_poly.type
_entity_poly.pdbx_seq_one_letter_code
_entity_poly.pdbx_strand_id
1 'polypeptide(L)'
;MPLHTTHYCPCLRLAKHKAIIIVITSNRCKRLNRLGLHRLVLSKAGPKVFAVKPRNWSEKTHTFFKHCVNAGNVDACYTLGMIRFYCLENRGSGLSLMAKAAMKLHAPALYSLAVIQFNGSGGSKHDKDLRAGVALSARASLLGHIDALRELGHCLQDGYGVRQNVAEGRRMLVQANVRELAYLLREVTPSASDSLMLTWRTAVTCQRDVTALLSDYGYRIPVPEVQPVNRFLREWFESGKGKLEEGLRLCSHIGCGRPETRPHEFRRCSVCGKVNYCSRGCQAMDWKLKHKMECSPTEHYAEGGAGVDLNNEFAIPNDAV
;
A
#
# COMPACT_ATOMS: atom_id res chain seq x y z
N MET A 1 -31.39 5.54 -43.00
CA MET A 1 -30.23 4.87 -42.35
C MET A 1 -30.55 4.76 -40.88
N PRO A 2 -30.77 3.59 -40.27
CA PRO A 2 -31.11 3.44 -38.87
C PRO A 2 -29.85 3.32 -38.06
N LEU A 3 -29.80 4.12 -36.96
CA LEU A 3 -28.78 4.12 -35.92
C LEU A 3 -28.86 2.79 -35.10
N HIS A 4 -27.82 1.99 -35.14
CA HIS A 4 -27.67 0.83 -34.28
C HIS A 4 -27.44 1.25 -32.84
N THR A 5 -28.51 1.28 -32.05
CA THR A 5 -28.45 1.31 -30.58
C THR A 5 -28.01 -0.06 -30.08
N THR A 6 -26.76 -0.21 -29.68
CA THR A 6 -26.28 -1.39 -28.98
C THR A 6 -26.91 -1.43 -27.58
N HIS A 7 -27.98 -2.23 -27.44
CA HIS A 7 -28.55 -2.57 -26.14
C HIS A 7 -27.50 -3.30 -25.27
N TYR A 8 -26.92 -2.60 -24.34
CA TYR A 8 -26.09 -3.19 -23.29
C TYR A 8 -26.97 -3.98 -22.31
N CYS A 9 -26.91 -5.32 -22.37
CA CYS A 9 -27.66 -6.20 -21.50
C CYS A 9 -27.19 -6.04 -20.03
N PRO A 10 -28.11 -5.75 -19.06
CA PRO A 10 -27.79 -5.59 -17.65
C PRO A 10 -27.15 -6.83 -17.00
N CYS A 11 -27.41 -8.02 -17.56
CA CYS A 11 -26.80 -9.30 -17.13
C CYS A 11 -25.28 -9.31 -17.21
N LEU A 12 -24.67 -8.50 -18.10
CA LEU A 12 -23.22 -8.40 -18.24
C LEU A 12 -22.55 -7.67 -17.06
N ARG A 13 -23.28 -6.83 -16.29
CA ARG A 13 -22.72 -6.14 -15.11
C ARG A 13 -22.60 -7.08 -13.89
N LEU A 14 -23.56 -7.95 -13.64
CA LEU A 14 -23.50 -8.93 -12.53
C LEU A 14 -22.55 -10.10 -12.85
N ALA A 15 -22.41 -10.46 -14.11
CA ALA A 15 -21.50 -11.50 -14.58
C ALA A 15 -20.01 -11.15 -14.36
N LYS A 16 -19.64 -9.87 -14.35
CA LYS A 16 -18.25 -9.40 -14.26
C LYS A 16 -17.51 -9.82 -13.00
N HIS A 17 -18.19 -9.96 -11.86
CA HIS A 17 -17.54 -10.33 -10.58
C HIS A 17 -17.72 -11.81 -10.21
N LYS A 18 -18.90 -12.40 -10.48
CA LYS A 18 -19.16 -13.81 -10.15
C LYS A 18 -18.59 -14.79 -11.17
N ALA A 19 -18.57 -14.44 -12.46
CA ALA A 19 -18.07 -15.34 -13.51
C ALA A 19 -16.56 -15.64 -13.38
N ILE A 20 -15.76 -14.66 -12.96
CA ILE A 20 -14.30 -14.85 -12.81
C ILE A 20 -13.99 -15.73 -11.58
N ILE A 21 -14.73 -15.60 -10.49
CA ILE A 21 -14.62 -16.49 -9.32
C ILE A 21 -15.03 -17.91 -9.72
N ILE A 22 -16.04 -18.07 -10.56
CA ILE A 22 -16.49 -19.37 -11.07
C ILE A 22 -15.43 -20.03 -11.96
N VAL A 23 -14.70 -19.25 -12.77
CA VAL A 23 -13.59 -19.78 -13.62
C VAL A 23 -12.42 -20.32 -12.78
N ILE A 24 -12.12 -19.67 -11.64
CA ILE A 24 -11.06 -20.14 -10.73
C ILE A 24 -11.51 -21.38 -9.92
N THR A 25 -12.81 -21.55 -9.66
CA THR A 25 -13.32 -22.54 -8.72
C THR A 25 -14.08 -23.73 -9.33
N SER A 26 -14.49 -23.69 -10.61
CA SER A 26 -15.33 -24.74 -11.17
C SER A 26 -15.06 -25.08 -12.63
N ASN A 27 -14.60 -26.30 -12.84
CA ASN A 27 -14.51 -26.96 -14.14
C ASN A 27 -15.88 -27.38 -14.73
N ARG A 28 -17.00 -26.85 -14.22
CA ARG A 28 -18.35 -27.39 -14.49
C ARG A 28 -18.95 -27.00 -15.84
N CYS A 29 -18.44 -25.94 -16.51
CA CYS A 29 -18.99 -25.55 -17.81
C CYS A 29 -17.89 -25.02 -18.75
N LYS A 30 -17.58 -25.79 -19.79
CA LYS A 30 -16.59 -25.44 -20.82
C LYS A 30 -16.88 -24.10 -21.51
N ARG A 31 -18.17 -23.80 -21.75
CA ARG A 31 -18.61 -22.55 -22.40
C ARG A 31 -18.35 -21.34 -21.49
N LEU A 32 -18.66 -21.42 -20.20
CA LEU A 32 -18.40 -20.36 -19.23
C LEU A 32 -16.91 -20.15 -19.03
N ASN A 33 -16.12 -21.21 -18.96
CA ASN A 33 -14.66 -21.13 -18.91
C ASN A 33 -14.09 -20.37 -20.11
N ARG A 34 -14.54 -20.69 -21.32
CA ARG A 34 -14.08 -20.02 -22.54
C ARG A 34 -14.45 -18.54 -22.56
N LEU A 35 -15.66 -18.19 -22.09
CA LEU A 35 -16.10 -16.80 -21.95
C LEU A 35 -15.31 -16.06 -20.85
N GLY A 36 -15.06 -16.70 -19.72
CA GLY A 36 -14.28 -16.12 -18.62
C GLY A 36 -12.82 -15.84 -19.00
N LEU A 37 -12.24 -16.63 -19.88
CA LEU A 37 -10.90 -16.45 -20.42
C LEU A 37 -10.84 -15.52 -21.64
N HIS A 38 -11.97 -14.97 -22.06
CA HIS A 38 -11.98 -14.06 -23.19
C HIS A 38 -11.22 -12.76 -22.85
N ARG A 39 -10.39 -12.28 -23.78
CA ARG A 39 -9.49 -11.15 -23.60
C ARG A 39 -10.20 -9.90 -23.04
N LEU A 40 -11.40 -9.57 -23.53
CA LEU A 40 -12.17 -8.41 -23.06
C LEU A 40 -12.61 -8.55 -21.60
N VAL A 41 -12.93 -9.77 -21.14
CA VAL A 41 -13.30 -10.03 -19.74
C VAL A 41 -12.08 -9.90 -18.84
N LEU A 42 -10.98 -10.54 -19.22
CA LEU A 42 -9.74 -10.51 -18.47
C LEU A 42 -9.15 -9.09 -18.35
N SER A 43 -9.21 -8.29 -19.44
CA SER A 43 -8.72 -6.90 -19.42
C SER A 43 -9.52 -5.97 -18.50
N LYS A 44 -10.78 -6.31 -18.19
CA LYS A 44 -11.71 -5.53 -17.35
C LYS A 44 -11.94 -6.12 -15.96
N ALA A 45 -11.21 -7.20 -15.61
CA ALA A 45 -11.27 -7.76 -14.27
C ALA A 45 -10.81 -6.71 -13.23
N GLY A 46 -11.65 -6.44 -12.23
CA GLY A 46 -11.36 -5.41 -11.22
C GLY A 46 -10.45 -5.92 -10.10
N PRO A 47 -9.95 -5.02 -9.23
CA PRO A 47 -8.97 -5.34 -8.18
C PRO A 47 -9.40 -6.45 -7.23
N LYS A 48 -10.71 -6.56 -6.94
CA LYS A 48 -11.27 -7.61 -6.07
C LYS A 48 -10.99 -9.04 -6.57
N VAL A 49 -10.83 -9.22 -7.88
CA VAL A 49 -10.51 -10.53 -8.49
C VAL A 49 -9.09 -10.97 -8.13
N PHE A 50 -8.20 -10.02 -7.91
CA PHE A 50 -6.79 -10.24 -7.58
C PHE A 50 -6.55 -10.29 -6.06
N ALA A 51 -7.58 -10.15 -5.23
CA ALA A 51 -7.53 -10.29 -3.78
C ALA A 51 -7.45 -11.78 -3.37
N VAL A 52 -6.39 -12.46 -3.79
CA VAL A 52 -6.16 -13.89 -3.51
C VAL A 52 -5.44 -14.03 -2.18
N LYS A 53 -5.80 -15.06 -1.40
CA LYS A 53 -5.04 -15.44 -0.19
C LYS A 53 -3.87 -16.35 -0.56
N PRO A 54 -2.71 -16.28 0.13
CA PRO A 54 -1.55 -17.13 -0.16
C PRO A 54 -1.85 -18.62 -0.18
N ARG A 55 -2.73 -19.11 0.70
CA ARG A 55 -3.14 -20.52 0.71
C ARG A 55 -3.76 -20.99 -0.61
N ASN A 56 -4.37 -20.07 -1.36
CA ASN A 56 -5.00 -20.34 -2.65
C ASN A 56 -4.05 -20.08 -3.84
N TRP A 57 -2.80 -19.68 -3.57
CA TRP A 57 -1.82 -19.48 -4.62
C TRP A 57 -1.35 -20.82 -5.18
N SER A 58 -1.58 -21.05 -6.44
CA SER A 58 -1.25 -22.27 -7.18
C SER A 58 -0.76 -21.92 -8.59
N GLU A 59 -0.22 -22.88 -9.32
CA GLU A 59 0.15 -22.67 -10.72
C GLU A 59 -1.05 -22.26 -11.59
N LYS A 60 -2.25 -22.77 -11.30
CA LYS A 60 -3.49 -22.34 -11.97
C LYS A 60 -3.78 -20.87 -11.72
N THR A 61 -3.63 -20.42 -10.48
CA THR A 61 -3.81 -19.01 -10.11
C THR A 61 -2.76 -18.13 -10.79
N HIS A 62 -1.50 -18.54 -10.78
CA HIS A 62 -0.42 -17.85 -11.45
C HIS A 62 -0.67 -17.72 -12.96
N THR A 63 -1.10 -18.80 -13.61
CA THR A 63 -1.46 -18.81 -15.04
C THR A 63 -2.64 -17.87 -15.34
N PHE A 64 -3.66 -17.84 -14.47
CA PHE A 64 -4.76 -16.89 -14.60
C PHE A 64 -4.26 -15.43 -14.55
N PHE A 65 -3.38 -15.09 -13.61
CA PHE A 65 -2.77 -13.76 -13.59
C PHE A 65 -2.00 -13.44 -14.87
N LYS A 66 -1.22 -14.41 -15.41
CA LYS A 66 -0.53 -14.24 -16.69
C LYS A 66 -1.51 -13.95 -17.84
N HIS A 67 -2.64 -14.64 -17.90
CA HIS A 67 -3.68 -14.37 -18.91
C HIS A 67 -4.25 -12.95 -18.77
N CYS A 68 -4.50 -12.47 -17.54
CA CYS A 68 -4.97 -11.11 -17.30
C CYS A 68 -3.91 -10.07 -17.72
N VAL A 69 -2.64 -10.31 -17.41
CA VAL A 69 -1.51 -9.45 -17.83
C VAL A 69 -1.42 -9.38 -19.36
N ASN A 70 -1.51 -10.51 -20.04
CA ASN A 70 -1.48 -10.60 -21.52
C ASN A 70 -2.69 -9.93 -22.16
N ALA A 71 -3.83 -9.90 -21.46
CA ALA A 71 -5.02 -9.14 -21.88
C ALA A 71 -4.88 -7.61 -21.64
N GLY A 72 -3.79 -7.17 -21.01
CA GLY A 72 -3.51 -5.76 -20.76
C GLY A 72 -4.12 -5.20 -19.47
N ASN A 73 -4.54 -6.06 -18.54
CA ASN A 73 -5.10 -5.66 -17.25
C ASN A 73 -4.02 -5.04 -16.35
N VAL A 74 -4.25 -3.82 -15.89
CA VAL A 74 -3.27 -3.02 -15.13
C VAL A 74 -3.16 -3.49 -13.69
N ASP A 75 -4.29 -3.82 -13.05
CA ASP A 75 -4.31 -4.34 -11.68
C ASP A 75 -3.60 -5.71 -11.59
N ALA A 76 -3.77 -6.56 -12.62
CA ALA A 76 -3.05 -7.82 -12.72
C ALA A 76 -1.54 -7.60 -12.88
N CYS A 77 -1.13 -6.64 -13.72
CA CYS A 77 0.29 -6.28 -13.87
C CYS A 77 0.90 -5.86 -12.53
N TYR A 78 0.22 -4.99 -11.81
CA TYR A 78 0.68 -4.53 -10.50
C TYR A 78 0.75 -5.68 -9.48
N THR A 79 -0.35 -6.41 -9.30
CA THR A 79 -0.43 -7.45 -8.27
C THR A 79 0.55 -8.59 -8.53
N LEU A 80 0.61 -9.10 -9.78
CA LEU A 80 1.57 -10.13 -10.14
C LEU A 80 3.02 -9.62 -10.07
N GLY A 81 3.23 -8.33 -10.40
CA GLY A 81 4.52 -7.66 -10.28
C GLY A 81 5.03 -7.69 -8.84
N MET A 82 4.21 -7.28 -7.88
CA MET A 82 4.52 -7.32 -6.44
C MET A 82 4.80 -8.74 -5.94
N ILE A 83 3.95 -9.70 -6.31
CA ILE A 83 4.11 -11.12 -5.91
C ILE A 83 5.42 -11.69 -6.49
N ARG A 84 5.71 -11.45 -7.77
CA ARG A 84 6.97 -11.92 -8.38
C ARG A 84 8.19 -11.30 -7.74
N PHE A 85 8.13 -10.02 -7.44
CA PHE A 85 9.27 -9.29 -6.87
C PHE A 85 9.60 -9.75 -5.45
N TYR A 86 8.58 -9.85 -4.58
CA TYR A 86 8.78 -10.09 -3.16
C TYR A 86 8.58 -11.54 -2.71
N CYS A 87 7.73 -12.33 -3.40
CA CYS A 87 7.38 -13.69 -2.96
C CYS A 87 8.00 -14.78 -3.81
N LEU A 88 8.21 -14.54 -5.11
CA LEU A 88 8.71 -15.55 -6.05
C LEU A 88 10.14 -15.26 -6.50
N GLU A 89 10.79 -14.26 -5.93
CA GLU A 89 12.19 -13.85 -6.18
C GLU A 89 12.53 -13.58 -7.66
N ASN A 90 11.51 -13.47 -8.49
CA ASN A 90 11.66 -13.11 -9.91
C ASN A 90 11.61 -11.58 -10.05
N ARG A 91 12.63 -10.91 -9.47
CA ARG A 91 12.69 -9.46 -9.28
C ARG A 91 12.62 -8.69 -10.60
N GLY A 92 13.38 -9.09 -11.61
CA GLY A 92 13.39 -8.41 -12.92
C GLY A 92 12.03 -8.44 -13.62
N SER A 93 11.36 -9.61 -13.64
CA SER A 93 10.00 -9.73 -14.17
C SER A 93 8.97 -8.96 -13.33
N GLY A 94 9.14 -8.97 -12.00
CA GLY A 94 8.30 -8.21 -11.08
C GLY A 94 8.37 -6.71 -11.35
N LEU A 95 9.58 -6.15 -11.45
CA LEU A 95 9.83 -4.74 -11.79
C LEU A 95 9.23 -4.37 -13.16
N SER A 96 9.46 -5.21 -14.18
CA SER A 96 8.91 -4.97 -15.52
C SER A 96 7.38 -4.88 -15.52
N LEU A 97 6.71 -5.74 -14.76
CA LEU A 97 5.25 -5.72 -14.65
C LEU A 97 4.76 -4.48 -13.88
N MET A 98 5.39 -4.11 -12.77
CA MET A 98 5.07 -2.88 -12.04
C MET A 98 5.31 -1.64 -12.90
N ALA A 99 6.41 -1.59 -13.67
CA ALA A 99 6.69 -0.51 -14.60
C ALA A 99 5.61 -0.39 -15.69
N LYS A 100 5.16 -1.52 -16.26
CA LYS A 100 4.03 -1.54 -17.22
C LYS A 100 2.74 -0.95 -16.60
N ALA A 101 2.46 -1.26 -15.34
CA ALA A 101 1.31 -0.68 -14.65
C ALA A 101 1.51 0.83 -14.39
N ALA A 102 2.71 1.24 -13.96
CA ALA A 102 3.05 2.64 -13.70
C ALA A 102 2.96 3.52 -14.96
N MET A 103 3.38 3.00 -16.12
CA MET A 103 3.21 3.67 -17.42
C MET A 103 1.74 3.93 -17.77
N LYS A 104 0.83 3.08 -17.26
CA LYS A 104 -0.62 3.27 -17.39
C LYS A 104 -1.24 4.05 -16.24
N LEU A 105 -0.44 4.86 -15.55
CA LEU A 105 -0.87 5.75 -14.46
C LEU A 105 -1.50 5.01 -13.27
N HIS A 106 -1.04 3.78 -12.98
CA HIS A 106 -1.51 3.04 -11.82
C HIS A 106 -0.79 3.54 -10.56
N ALA A 107 -1.50 4.33 -9.74
CA ALA A 107 -0.92 5.01 -8.59
C ALA A 107 -0.25 4.07 -7.57
N PRO A 108 -0.83 2.90 -7.19
CA PRO A 108 -0.14 1.95 -6.32
C PRO A 108 1.16 1.38 -6.90
N ALA A 109 1.24 1.20 -8.22
CA ALA A 109 2.47 0.74 -8.86
C ALA A 109 3.56 1.81 -8.83
N LEU A 110 3.22 3.07 -9.11
CA LEU A 110 4.13 4.21 -8.99
C LEU A 110 4.70 4.32 -7.58
N TYR A 111 3.85 4.24 -6.55
CA TYR A 111 4.29 4.30 -5.16
C TYR A 111 5.16 3.10 -4.77
N SER A 112 4.81 1.88 -5.20
CA SER A 112 5.63 0.70 -4.91
C SER A 112 7.00 0.77 -5.56
N LEU A 113 7.10 1.28 -6.79
CA LEU A 113 8.38 1.57 -7.44
C LEU A 113 9.16 2.67 -6.71
N ALA A 114 8.48 3.70 -6.20
CA ALA A 114 9.13 4.74 -5.40
C ALA A 114 9.81 4.14 -4.15
N VAL A 115 9.10 3.26 -3.41
CA VAL A 115 9.66 2.57 -2.24
C VAL A 115 10.87 1.71 -2.62
N ILE A 116 10.82 1.02 -3.76
CA ILE A 116 11.96 0.25 -4.28
C ILE A 116 13.16 1.15 -4.57
N GLN A 117 12.94 2.32 -5.20
CA GLN A 117 14.01 3.28 -5.50
C GLN A 117 14.62 3.89 -4.23
N PHE A 118 13.80 4.26 -3.25
CA PHE A 118 14.30 4.77 -1.96
C PHE A 118 15.19 3.78 -1.22
N ASN A 119 14.90 2.49 -1.33
CA ASN A 119 15.64 1.45 -0.64
C ASN A 119 16.73 0.81 -1.48
N GLY A 120 16.68 0.94 -2.82
CA GLY A 120 17.49 0.12 -3.72
C GLY A 120 17.13 -1.35 -3.61
N SER A 121 15.82 -1.67 -3.43
CA SER A 121 15.33 -3.03 -3.21
C SER A 121 15.61 -3.92 -4.41
N GLY A 122 16.06 -5.14 -4.15
CA GLY A 122 16.42 -6.11 -5.20
C GLY A 122 17.82 -5.95 -5.75
N GLY A 123 18.56 -4.94 -5.32
CA GLY A 123 19.94 -4.63 -5.67
C GLY A 123 20.80 -4.38 -4.44
N SER A 124 21.90 -3.65 -4.63
CA SER A 124 22.84 -3.24 -3.59
C SER A 124 22.38 -1.97 -2.86
N LYS A 125 23.10 -1.57 -1.81
CA LYS A 125 22.87 -0.30 -1.12
C LYS A 125 23.11 0.92 -2.02
N HIS A 126 23.94 0.77 -3.03
CA HIS A 126 24.29 1.84 -3.98
C HIS A 126 23.23 2.06 -5.07
N ASP A 127 22.29 1.13 -5.23
CA ASP A 127 21.20 1.23 -6.22
C ASP A 127 20.01 2.09 -5.73
N LYS A 128 20.19 2.83 -4.63
CA LYS A 128 19.19 3.81 -4.17
C LYS A 128 19.18 5.02 -5.10
N ASP A 129 17.99 5.32 -5.62
CA ASP A 129 17.75 6.58 -6.34
C ASP A 129 16.66 7.39 -5.64
N LEU A 130 17.10 8.28 -4.74
CA LEU A 130 16.18 9.09 -3.95
C LEU A 130 15.39 10.07 -4.81
N ARG A 131 16.01 10.61 -5.88
CA ARG A 131 15.34 11.56 -6.79
C ARG A 131 14.23 10.86 -7.58
N ALA A 132 14.53 9.68 -8.13
CA ALA A 132 13.52 8.86 -8.80
C ALA A 132 12.38 8.46 -7.83
N GLY A 133 12.72 8.09 -6.59
CA GLY A 133 11.74 7.79 -5.54
C GLY A 133 10.78 8.96 -5.27
N VAL A 134 11.31 10.18 -5.13
CA VAL A 134 10.51 11.40 -4.95
C VAL A 134 9.64 11.67 -6.17
N ALA A 135 10.20 11.59 -7.39
CA ALA A 135 9.46 11.85 -8.62
C ALA A 135 8.28 10.87 -8.82
N LEU A 136 8.50 9.59 -8.51
CA LEU A 136 7.45 8.56 -8.56
C LEU A 136 6.38 8.79 -7.48
N SER A 137 6.79 9.17 -6.24
CA SER A 137 5.86 9.53 -5.17
C SER A 137 5.03 10.75 -5.53
N ALA A 138 5.63 11.79 -6.09
CA ALA A 138 4.92 12.99 -6.56
C ALA A 138 3.87 12.61 -7.62
N ARG A 139 4.25 11.79 -8.59
CA ARG A 139 3.32 11.34 -9.64
C ARG A 139 2.18 10.49 -9.10
N ALA A 140 2.45 9.60 -8.15
CA ALA A 140 1.42 8.81 -7.48
C ALA A 140 0.46 9.68 -6.64
N SER A 141 0.98 10.72 -5.97
CA SER A 141 0.18 11.64 -5.16
C SER A 141 -0.78 12.48 -5.99
N LEU A 142 -0.38 12.89 -7.20
CA LEU A 142 -1.27 13.56 -8.17
C LEU A 142 -2.41 12.66 -8.62
N LEU A 143 -2.20 11.35 -8.66
CA LEU A 143 -3.23 10.35 -8.96
C LEU A 143 -4.08 9.96 -7.74
N GLY A 144 -3.91 10.66 -6.61
CA GLY A 144 -4.71 10.49 -5.42
C GLY A 144 -4.20 9.44 -4.43
N HIS A 145 -3.00 8.90 -4.60
CA HIS A 145 -2.43 7.91 -3.66
C HIS A 145 -2.00 8.60 -2.35
N ILE A 146 -2.73 8.31 -1.27
CA ILE A 146 -2.57 9.00 0.02
C ILE A 146 -1.21 8.70 0.65
N ASP A 147 -0.75 7.44 0.64
CA ASP A 147 0.56 7.10 1.22
C ASP A 147 1.72 7.73 0.44
N ALA A 148 1.58 7.89 -0.88
CA ALA A 148 2.57 8.60 -1.69
C ALA A 148 2.60 10.11 -1.37
N LEU A 149 1.44 10.71 -1.13
CA LEU A 149 1.35 12.11 -0.70
C LEU A 149 2.01 12.31 0.67
N ARG A 150 1.79 11.38 1.59
CA ARG A 150 2.43 11.37 2.92
C ARG A 150 3.94 11.21 2.82
N GLU A 151 4.41 10.27 2.02
CA GLU A 151 5.84 10.03 1.77
C GLU A 151 6.53 11.28 1.19
N LEU A 152 5.88 11.91 0.19
CA LEU A 152 6.37 13.15 -0.41
C LEU A 152 6.44 14.30 0.62
N GLY A 153 5.42 14.40 1.50
CA GLY A 153 5.42 15.36 2.60
C GLY A 153 6.63 15.21 3.51
N HIS A 154 6.93 13.99 3.93
CA HIS A 154 8.13 13.71 4.73
C HIS A 154 9.44 13.95 3.95
N CYS A 155 9.50 13.60 2.67
CA CYS A 155 10.67 13.89 1.84
C CYS A 155 10.97 15.38 1.78
N LEU A 156 9.93 16.22 1.62
CA LEU A 156 10.07 17.67 1.60
C LEU A 156 10.47 18.25 2.96
N GLN A 157 9.91 17.74 4.06
CA GLN A 157 10.28 18.20 5.40
C GLN A 157 11.76 17.94 5.71
N ASP A 158 12.26 16.77 5.31
CA ASP A 158 13.61 16.31 5.66
C ASP A 158 14.66 16.63 4.60
N GLY A 159 14.28 17.15 3.43
CA GLY A 159 15.20 17.31 2.31
C GLY A 159 15.67 15.98 1.72
N TYR A 160 14.87 14.91 1.82
CA TYR A 160 15.27 13.56 1.41
C TYR A 160 14.99 13.32 -0.09
N GLY A 161 16.05 13.36 -0.90
CA GLY A 161 15.97 13.22 -2.36
C GLY A 161 15.39 14.43 -3.09
N VAL A 162 15.07 15.50 -2.37
CA VAL A 162 14.52 16.76 -2.87
C VAL A 162 15.05 17.91 -2.00
N ARG A 163 15.06 19.13 -2.51
CA ARG A 163 15.37 20.31 -1.70
C ARG A 163 14.36 20.44 -0.56
N GLN A 164 14.85 20.68 0.64
CA GLN A 164 14.02 20.85 1.82
C GLN A 164 13.04 22.01 1.65
N ASN A 165 11.78 21.74 1.98
CA ASN A 165 10.70 22.73 2.06
C ASN A 165 9.70 22.30 3.13
N VAL A 166 9.95 22.73 4.36
CA VAL A 166 9.17 22.32 5.53
C VAL A 166 7.70 22.76 5.42
N ALA A 167 7.45 23.98 4.92
CA ALA A 167 6.09 24.51 4.78
C ALA A 167 5.25 23.69 3.79
N GLU A 168 5.82 23.39 2.62
CA GLU A 168 5.16 22.56 1.61
C GLU A 168 4.99 21.11 2.09
N GLY A 169 5.99 20.57 2.79
CA GLY A 169 5.92 19.24 3.38
C GLY A 169 4.75 19.13 4.39
N ARG A 170 4.62 20.09 5.30
CA ARG A 170 3.49 20.17 6.25
C ARG A 170 2.15 20.25 5.51
N ARG A 171 2.05 21.10 4.49
CA ARG A 171 0.83 21.23 3.67
C ARG A 171 0.41 19.89 3.05
N MET A 172 1.37 19.12 2.52
CA MET A 172 1.09 17.80 1.93
C MET A 172 0.66 16.77 2.97
N LEU A 173 1.23 16.80 4.18
CA LEU A 173 0.80 15.91 5.28
C LEU A 173 -0.63 16.23 5.74
N VAL A 174 -0.98 17.50 5.87
CA VAL A 174 -2.36 17.93 6.16
C VAL A 174 -3.32 17.47 5.06
N GLN A 175 -2.94 17.64 3.78
CA GLN A 175 -3.76 17.15 2.67
C GLN A 175 -3.95 15.62 2.70
N ALA A 176 -2.91 14.86 3.07
CA ALA A 176 -3.02 13.41 3.22
C ALA A 176 -4.05 13.03 4.29
N ASN A 177 -4.01 13.72 5.44
CA ASN A 177 -4.97 13.53 6.53
C ASN A 177 -6.41 13.85 6.08
N VAL A 178 -6.61 14.97 5.40
CA VAL A 178 -7.94 15.40 4.89
C VAL A 178 -8.48 14.39 3.87
N ARG A 179 -7.64 13.89 2.95
CA ARG A 179 -8.06 12.90 1.95
C ARG A 179 -8.42 11.55 2.59
N GLU A 180 -7.67 11.13 3.59
CA GLU A 180 -7.94 9.92 4.35
C GLU A 180 -9.28 10.02 5.08
N LEU A 181 -9.53 11.14 5.76
CA LEU A 181 -10.81 11.42 6.41
C LEU A 181 -11.97 11.43 5.40
N ALA A 182 -11.81 12.11 4.28
CA ALA A 182 -12.84 12.18 3.24
C ALA A 182 -13.16 10.81 2.64
N TYR A 183 -12.14 9.93 2.49
CA TYR A 183 -12.35 8.56 2.05
C TYR A 183 -13.21 7.79 3.05
N LEU A 184 -12.87 7.85 4.33
CA LEU A 184 -13.61 7.15 5.41
C LEU A 184 -15.06 7.65 5.54
N LEU A 185 -15.28 8.95 5.42
CA LEU A 185 -16.63 9.52 5.45
C LEU A 185 -17.51 8.99 4.30
N ARG A 186 -16.95 8.79 3.12
CA ARG A 186 -17.68 8.22 1.98
C ARG A 186 -18.05 6.75 2.18
N GLU A 187 -17.20 5.97 2.83
CA GLU A 187 -17.48 4.56 3.12
C GLU A 187 -18.56 4.40 4.19
N VAL A 188 -18.63 5.33 5.16
CA VAL A 188 -19.58 5.27 6.28
C VAL A 188 -20.97 5.83 5.90
N THR A 189 -21.09 6.65 4.84
CA THR A 189 -22.35 7.31 4.46
C THR A 189 -22.84 6.93 3.06
N PRO A 190 -23.47 5.75 2.87
CA PRO A 190 -24.07 5.42 1.56
C PRO A 190 -25.37 6.13 1.24
N SER A 191 -26.10 6.64 2.22
CA SER A 191 -27.35 7.43 1.99
C SER A 191 -27.93 7.97 3.30
N ALA A 192 -27.56 9.14 3.77
CA ALA A 192 -28.38 9.76 4.82
C ALA A 192 -28.19 11.27 4.92
N SER A 193 -29.24 12.00 4.62
CA SER A 193 -29.35 13.44 4.81
C SER A 193 -29.51 13.89 6.27
N ASP A 194 -29.90 13.01 7.23
CA ASP A 194 -30.24 13.44 8.59
C ASP A 194 -29.56 12.67 9.73
N SER A 195 -28.84 11.59 9.45
CA SER A 195 -28.16 10.80 10.51
C SER A 195 -26.65 11.02 10.56
N LEU A 196 -26.11 11.98 9.82
CA LEU A 196 -24.67 12.15 9.63
C LEU A 196 -23.94 12.37 10.95
N MET A 197 -24.51 13.21 11.83
CA MET A 197 -23.92 13.52 13.14
C MET A 197 -24.03 12.34 14.12
N LEU A 198 -25.10 11.56 14.07
CA LEU A 198 -25.32 10.43 14.99
C LEU A 198 -24.45 9.23 14.58
N THR A 199 -24.41 8.92 13.28
CA THR A 199 -23.55 7.85 12.72
C THR A 199 -22.08 8.16 12.90
N TRP A 200 -21.69 9.41 12.72
CA TRP A 200 -20.34 9.91 13.01
C TRP A 200 -19.95 9.70 14.47
N ARG A 201 -20.81 10.12 15.41
CA ARG A 201 -20.56 9.93 16.85
C ARG A 201 -20.47 8.46 17.22
N THR A 202 -21.32 7.59 16.66
CA THR A 202 -21.32 6.14 16.94
C THR A 202 -20.10 5.44 16.32
N ALA A 203 -19.74 5.77 15.08
CA ALA A 203 -18.55 5.23 14.42
C ALA A 203 -17.26 5.63 15.15
N VAL A 204 -17.20 6.88 15.65
CA VAL A 204 -16.06 7.39 16.40
C VAL A 204 -15.97 6.80 17.81
N THR A 205 -17.08 6.43 18.43
CA THR A 205 -17.10 5.94 19.83
C THR A 205 -17.01 4.42 19.96
N CYS A 206 -17.45 3.66 18.97
CA CYS A 206 -17.58 2.19 19.06
C CYS A 206 -16.46 1.38 18.42
N GLN A 207 -15.58 1.97 17.64
CA GLN A 207 -14.54 1.20 16.92
C GLN A 207 -13.21 1.18 17.65
N ARG A 208 -12.64 -0.03 17.77
CA ARG A 208 -11.34 -0.29 18.43
C ARG A 208 -10.14 0.10 17.57
N ASP A 209 -10.31 0.21 16.25
CA ASP A 209 -9.23 0.52 15.32
C ASP A 209 -9.25 2.01 14.96
N VAL A 210 -8.17 2.70 15.28
CA VAL A 210 -8.02 4.15 15.13
C VAL A 210 -7.10 4.44 13.95
N THR A 211 -7.43 5.42 13.09
CA THR A 211 -6.45 5.93 12.14
C THR A 211 -5.40 6.74 12.86
N ALA A 212 -4.15 6.41 12.60
CA ALA A 212 -3.00 7.03 13.23
C ALA A 212 -2.97 8.56 13.09
N LEU A 213 -3.48 9.09 11.98
CA LEU A 213 -3.35 10.50 11.64
C LEU A 213 -4.30 11.42 12.41
N LEU A 214 -5.45 10.91 12.77
CA LEU A 214 -6.46 11.69 13.47
C LEU A 214 -6.52 11.38 14.97
N SER A 215 -5.80 10.37 15.44
CA SER A 215 -5.67 10.08 16.86
C SER A 215 -5.05 11.24 17.64
N ASP A 216 -4.15 12.00 17.04
CA ASP A 216 -3.53 13.19 17.64
C ASP A 216 -4.56 14.30 17.92
N TYR A 217 -5.68 14.29 17.20
CA TYR A 217 -6.81 15.23 17.40
C TYR A 217 -7.95 14.63 18.21
N GLY A 218 -7.73 13.48 18.85
CA GLY A 218 -8.75 12.78 19.65
C GLY A 218 -9.83 12.05 18.86
N TYR A 219 -9.69 11.95 17.54
CA TYR A 219 -10.65 11.24 16.70
C TYR A 219 -10.27 9.77 16.53
N ARG A 220 -11.22 8.87 16.78
CA ARG A 220 -11.08 7.44 16.51
C ARG A 220 -11.71 7.12 15.18
N ILE A 221 -10.90 6.99 14.15
CA ILE A 221 -11.36 6.71 12.79
C ILE A 221 -10.86 5.32 12.37
N PRO A 222 -11.71 4.50 11.72
CA PRO A 222 -11.31 3.19 11.26
C PRO A 222 -10.08 3.25 10.36
N VAL A 223 -9.16 2.31 10.55
CA VAL A 223 -8.00 2.16 9.66
C VAL A 223 -8.49 1.80 8.27
N PRO A 224 -8.04 2.46 7.20
CA PRO A 224 -8.40 2.12 5.83
C PRO A 224 -8.11 0.65 5.53
N GLU A 225 -8.93 0.03 4.70
CA GLU A 225 -8.72 -1.37 4.33
C GLU A 225 -7.35 -1.55 3.67
N VAL A 226 -6.57 -2.49 4.21
CA VAL A 226 -5.25 -2.84 3.68
C VAL A 226 -5.38 -3.33 2.24
N GLN A 227 -4.57 -2.79 1.35
CA GLN A 227 -4.55 -3.21 -0.05
C GLN A 227 -4.36 -4.73 -0.16
N PRO A 228 -5.15 -5.42 -1.01
CA PRO A 228 -5.13 -6.88 -1.09
C PRO A 228 -3.74 -7.48 -1.32
N VAL A 229 -2.90 -6.83 -2.13
CA VAL A 229 -1.54 -7.31 -2.39
C VAL A 229 -0.64 -7.19 -1.16
N ASN A 230 -0.76 -6.13 -0.37
CA ASN A 230 0.02 -5.95 0.86
C ASN A 230 -0.38 -7.02 1.90
N ARG A 231 -1.68 -7.30 2.01
CA ARG A 231 -2.19 -8.40 2.83
C ARG A 231 -1.64 -9.75 2.34
N PHE A 232 -1.63 -9.98 1.02
CA PHE A 232 -1.04 -11.19 0.44
C PHE A 232 0.44 -11.35 0.82
N LEU A 233 1.25 -10.29 0.66
CA LEU A 233 2.68 -10.31 1.02
C LEU A 233 2.87 -10.71 2.48
N ARG A 234 2.15 -10.06 3.40
CA ARG A 234 2.24 -10.35 4.82
C ARG A 234 1.88 -11.81 5.13
N GLU A 235 0.69 -12.24 4.70
CA GLU A 235 0.22 -13.61 4.93
C GLU A 235 1.13 -14.67 4.26
N TRP A 236 1.81 -14.34 3.15
CA TRP A 236 2.75 -15.23 2.48
C TRP A 236 3.91 -15.65 3.38
N PHE A 237 4.50 -14.69 4.06
CA PHE A 237 5.63 -14.93 4.96
C PHE A 237 5.18 -15.41 6.34
N GLU A 238 4.11 -14.86 6.92
CA GLU A 238 3.58 -15.27 8.21
C GLU A 238 3.04 -16.72 8.20
N SER A 239 2.48 -17.19 7.08
CA SER A 239 2.02 -18.57 6.94
C SER A 239 3.15 -19.59 6.69
N GLY A 240 4.39 -19.15 6.57
CA GLY A 240 5.53 -20.00 6.24
C GLY A 240 5.57 -20.51 4.80
N LYS A 241 4.67 -20.02 3.92
CA LYS A 241 4.69 -20.37 2.49
C LYS A 241 5.91 -19.80 1.77
N GLY A 242 6.34 -18.59 2.15
CA GLY A 242 7.63 -18.03 1.80
C GLY A 242 8.53 -18.01 3.03
N LYS A 243 9.80 -18.36 2.86
CA LYS A 243 10.81 -18.22 3.90
C LYS A 243 11.54 -16.90 3.69
N LEU A 244 11.67 -16.13 4.76
CA LEU A 244 12.62 -15.03 4.76
C LEU A 244 14.01 -15.62 4.98
N GLU A 245 14.98 -15.17 4.21
CA GLU A 245 16.37 -15.49 4.47
C GLU A 245 16.79 -14.96 5.86
N GLU A 246 17.76 -15.59 6.45
CA GLU A 246 18.28 -15.20 7.76
C GLU A 246 18.70 -13.72 7.76
N GLY A 247 18.28 -12.98 8.78
CA GLY A 247 18.57 -11.55 8.90
C GLY A 247 17.63 -10.61 8.14
N LEU A 248 16.73 -11.11 7.28
CA LEU A 248 15.71 -10.30 6.61
C LEU A 248 14.47 -10.14 7.49
N ARG A 249 13.82 -8.98 7.38
CA ARG A 249 12.63 -8.62 8.18
C ARG A 249 11.50 -8.13 7.30
N LEU A 250 10.29 -8.31 7.78
CA LEU A 250 9.12 -7.63 7.22
C LEU A 250 9.07 -6.18 7.72
N CYS A 251 8.51 -5.28 6.91
CA CYS A 251 8.13 -3.94 7.39
C CYS A 251 7.18 -4.07 8.58
N SER A 252 7.49 -3.40 9.68
CA SER A 252 6.75 -3.51 10.95
C SER A 252 5.35 -2.91 10.86
N HIS A 253 5.10 -1.97 9.91
CA HIS A 253 3.77 -1.42 9.71
C HIS A 253 2.78 -2.50 9.23
N ILE A 254 1.70 -2.72 10.01
CA ILE A 254 0.73 -3.80 9.81
C ILE A 254 0.06 -3.79 8.43
N GLY A 255 -0.12 -2.63 7.83
CA GLY A 255 -0.72 -2.47 6.50
C GLY A 255 0.21 -2.70 5.31
N CYS A 256 1.51 -3.01 5.54
CA CYS A 256 2.51 -3.02 4.47
C CYS A 256 2.83 -4.42 3.93
N GLY A 257 3.41 -5.31 4.75
CA GLY A 257 3.77 -6.68 4.37
C GLY A 257 5.01 -6.83 3.47
N ARG A 258 5.72 -5.75 3.08
CA ARG A 258 6.95 -5.84 2.28
C ARG A 258 8.10 -6.42 3.09
N PRO A 259 8.82 -7.43 2.58
CA PRO A 259 10.07 -7.90 3.16
C PRO A 259 11.26 -7.04 2.74
N GLU A 260 12.32 -7.05 3.54
CA GLU A 260 13.65 -6.66 3.07
C GLU A 260 14.13 -7.61 1.97
N THR A 261 14.90 -7.10 1.01
CA THR A 261 15.53 -7.90 -0.06
C THR A 261 17.02 -8.10 0.17
N ARG A 262 17.56 -7.45 1.19
CA ARG A 262 18.91 -7.64 1.76
C ARG A 262 18.91 -7.19 3.21
N PRO A 263 19.87 -7.67 4.03
CA PRO A 263 19.99 -7.25 5.43
C PRO A 263 20.15 -5.73 5.59
N HIS A 264 19.47 -5.17 6.58
CA HIS A 264 19.51 -3.74 6.91
C HIS A 264 19.05 -2.80 5.76
N GLU A 265 18.17 -3.27 4.90
CA GLU A 265 17.62 -2.47 3.81
C GLU A 265 16.70 -1.36 4.32
N PHE A 266 15.84 -1.70 5.27
CA PHE A 266 14.85 -0.79 5.81
C PHE A 266 15.43 0.06 6.94
N ARG A 267 14.85 1.25 7.13
CA ARG A 267 15.22 2.11 8.24
C ARG A 267 14.70 1.53 9.56
N ARG A 268 15.50 1.59 10.60
CA ARG A 268 15.12 1.16 11.96
C ARG A 268 14.64 2.35 12.79
N CYS A 269 13.84 2.07 13.81
CA CYS A 269 13.60 3.04 14.86
C CYS A 269 14.91 3.36 15.58
N SER A 270 15.26 4.65 15.63
CA SER A 270 16.50 5.11 16.26
C SER A 270 16.50 4.95 17.79
N VAL A 271 15.32 4.87 18.41
CA VAL A 271 15.17 4.75 19.85
C VAL A 271 15.32 3.30 20.32
N CYS A 272 14.52 2.37 19.77
CA CYS A 272 14.51 1.00 20.26
C CYS A 272 15.26 0.00 19.37
N GLY A 273 15.60 0.34 18.12
CA GLY A 273 16.25 -0.57 17.17
C GLY A 273 15.47 -1.85 16.80
N LYS A 274 14.31 -2.09 17.42
CA LYS A 274 13.53 -3.35 17.30
C LYS A 274 12.70 -3.43 16.03
N VAL A 275 12.11 -2.31 15.59
CA VAL A 275 11.21 -2.21 14.44
C VAL A 275 11.90 -1.58 13.24
N ASN A 276 11.46 -1.97 12.04
CA ASN A 276 12.00 -1.48 10.78
C ASN A 276 10.90 -1.17 9.77
N TYR A 277 11.15 -0.21 8.90
CA TYR A 277 10.15 0.36 8.00
C TYR A 277 10.70 0.56 6.59
N CYS A 278 9.93 0.12 5.59
CA CYS A 278 10.31 0.28 4.19
C CYS A 278 10.19 1.74 3.71
N SER A 279 9.47 2.60 4.43
CA SER A 279 9.26 4.00 4.07
C SER A 279 9.04 4.87 5.31
N ARG A 280 9.17 6.20 5.15
CA ARG A 280 8.82 7.17 6.20
C ARG A 280 7.33 7.14 6.50
N GLY A 281 6.50 6.98 5.45
CA GLY A 281 5.07 6.83 5.61
C GLY A 281 4.71 5.63 6.50
N CYS A 282 5.34 4.46 6.29
CA CYS A 282 5.13 3.29 7.15
C CYS A 282 5.57 3.55 8.59
N GLN A 283 6.70 4.25 8.79
CA GLN A 283 7.18 4.60 10.14
C GLN A 283 6.19 5.53 10.84
N ALA A 284 5.74 6.59 10.17
CA ALA A 284 4.80 7.55 10.74
C ALA A 284 3.46 6.90 11.11
N MET A 285 2.95 6.03 10.24
CA MET A 285 1.70 5.30 10.50
C MET A 285 1.82 4.34 11.69
N ASP A 286 2.87 3.54 11.72
CA ASP A 286 3.06 2.57 12.82
C ASP A 286 3.35 3.26 14.14
N TRP A 287 4.10 4.36 14.13
CA TRP A 287 4.34 5.19 15.32
C TRP A 287 3.03 5.61 15.97
N LYS A 288 2.10 6.13 15.20
CA LYS A 288 0.81 6.62 15.72
C LYS A 288 -0.13 5.49 16.14
N LEU A 289 -0.12 4.37 15.40
CA LEU A 289 -1.03 3.26 15.66
C LEU A 289 -0.62 2.41 16.86
N LYS A 290 0.67 2.14 17.01
CA LYS A 290 1.15 1.09 17.90
C LYS A 290 2.48 1.41 18.55
N HIS A 291 3.50 1.70 17.75
CA HIS A 291 4.88 1.71 18.19
C HIS A 291 5.18 2.78 19.24
N LYS A 292 4.50 3.93 19.22
CA LYS A 292 4.65 4.99 20.24
C LYS A 292 4.45 4.45 21.66
N MET A 293 3.50 3.51 21.85
CA MET A 293 3.20 2.91 23.15
C MET A 293 4.14 1.76 23.51
N GLU A 294 4.78 1.15 22.54
CA GLU A 294 5.64 -0.03 22.71
C GLU A 294 7.13 0.32 22.63
N CYS A 295 7.46 1.54 22.21
CA CYS A 295 8.84 1.98 22.03
C CYS A 295 9.51 2.21 23.39
N SER A 296 10.57 1.43 23.67
CA SER A 296 11.44 1.62 24.82
C SER A 296 12.88 1.71 24.37
N PRO A 297 13.70 2.63 24.92
CA PRO A 297 15.13 2.69 24.63
C PRO A 297 15.79 1.33 24.85
N THR A 298 16.77 0.99 24.03
CA THR A 298 17.65 -0.17 24.29
C THR A 298 18.66 0.20 25.36
N GLU A 299 18.91 -0.68 26.32
CA GLU A 299 19.79 -0.47 27.49
C GLU A 299 21.22 -0.04 27.10
N HIS A 300 21.66 -0.29 25.86
CA HIS A 300 22.97 0.14 25.37
C HIS A 300 23.18 1.66 25.27
N TYR A 301 22.13 2.48 25.39
CA TYR A 301 22.25 3.94 25.42
C TYR A 301 22.36 4.52 26.83
N ALA A 302 22.23 3.70 27.87
CA ALA A 302 22.25 4.16 29.27
C ALA A 302 23.66 4.31 29.85
N GLU A 303 24.70 3.68 29.24
CA GLU A 303 26.07 3.64 29.82
C GLU A 303 27.07 4.62 29.19
N GLY A 304 26.66 5.47 28.24
CA GLY A 304 27.61 6.32 27.49
C GLY A 304 27.13 7.74 27.21
N GLY A 305 26.55 8.43 28.17
CA GLY A 305 26.02 9.74 27.82
C GLY A 305 26.10 10.83 28.88
N ALA A 306 27.25 11.46 28.98
CA ALA A 306 27.29 12.87 29.40
C ALA A 306 26.72 13.73 28.23
N GLY A 307 25.56 14.34 28.43
CA GLY A 307 25.14 15.59 27.81
C GLY A 307 25.11 15.69 26.30
N VAL A 308 24.17 15.00 25.65
CA VAL A 308 23.65 15.46 24.35
C VAL A 308 22.16 15.67 24.52
N ASP A 309 21.73 16.90 24.31
CA ASP A 309 20.35 17.38 24.44
C ASP A 309 19.49 16.70 23.39
N LEU A 310 18.83 15.56 23.75
CA LEU A 310 17.98 14.74 22.90
C LEU A 310 16.62 15.37 22.59
N ASN A 311 16.39 16.62 23.01
CA ASN A 311 15.11 17.30 22.84
C ASN A 311 14.93 18.02 21.51
N ASN A 312 15.92 18.02 20.60
CA ASN A 312 15.86 18.90 19.43
C ASN A 312 15.72 18.23 18.05
N GLU A 313 15.64 16.91 17.92
CA GLU A 313 15.50 16.26 16.60
C GLU A 313 14.13 15.64 16.29
N PHE A 314 13.22 15.57 17.26
CA PHE A 314 11.88 15.01 17.06
C PHE A 314 10.75 15.82 17.70
N ALA A 315 11.00 17.05 18.10
CA ALA A 315 9.93 17.96 18.48
C ALA A 315 9.14 18.33 17.23
N ILE A 316 8.02 17.68 17.02
CA ILE A 316 6.91 18.27 16.27
C ILE A 316 6.50 19.47 17.12
N PRO A 317 6.68 20.72 16.66
CA PRO A 317 6.19 21.87 17.42
C PRO A 317 4.69 21.72 17.59
N ASN A 318 4.23 21.78 18.83
CA ASN A 318 2.81 21.81 19.21
C ASN A 318 2.15 23.17 18.92
N ASP A 319 2.73 23.98 18.05
CA ASP A 319 2.18 25.28 17.71
C ASP A 319 1.75 25.31 16.26
N ALA A 320 0.45 25.07 16.04
CA ALA A 320 -0.32 25.77 14.99
C ALA A 320 -1.81 25.63 15.31
N VAL A 321 -2.35 26.67 15.84
CA VAL A 321 -3.74 27.10 15.65
C VAL A 321 -3.99 27.31 14.15
#